data_a6838efb57601a5aed274964c3163a0c
#
_entry.id   a6838efb57601a5aed274964c3163a0c
#
_cell.length_a   1.000
_cell.length_b   1.000
_cell.length_c   1.000
_cell.angle_alpha   90.00
_cell.angle_beta   90.00
_cell.angle_gamma   90.00
#
_symmetry.space_group_name_H-M   'P 1'
#
loop_
_entity.id
_entity.type
_entity.pdbx_description
1 polymer ?
#
loop_
_entity_poly.entity_id
_entity_poly.type
_entity_poly.pdbx_seq_one_letter_code
_entity_poly.pdbx_strand_id
1 'polypeptide(L)'
;TVDRFYHELKNATDNLAYTTEQVTDAPSGFSKSLKLTVTTEESALANNEYGRMYYVVEGQDLQRIGYGTSACKEVTLSFYVKSSITGNFSTSIYLSASGGVIASQAYTINAADTWERKICTFPTYTTANVPNTNAAGMYINFGLFAGSTYNTLSPTFIAHTGAHLLGGQAANFAAVNGTTWQLTGVQLEVGSEATPFEHEPYSVTLAKAQRYCVDLTPTSGTSPYIGASAAAGNTTVAVAHIALPVQMRATPSATLSGTAGNYTVFNGADRTCTSYAINGMSPLGGGINFTCSGGGLTANDACGIYVANTNVRSIIEAEL
;
A
#
# COMPACT_ATOMS: atom_id res chain seq x y z
N THR A 1 3.94 -4.38 1.39
CA THR A 1 3.20 -3.22 1.92
C THR A 1 1.82 -3.66 2.42
N VAL A 2 1.22 -2.91 3.33
CA VAL A 2 -0.12 -3.17 3.84
C VAL A 2 -1.04 -2.19 3.13
N ASP A 3 -1.91 -2.70 2.25
CA ASP A 3 -3.00 -2.01 1.56
C ASP A 3 -2.72 -0.51 1.27
N ARG A 4 -2.11 -0.21 0.14
CA ARG A 4 -1.79 1.16 -0.33
C ARG A 4 -0.89 1.99 0.58
N PHE A 5 -0.34 1.41 1.65
CA PHE A 5 0.74 2.03 2.41
C PHE A 5 2.08 1.63 1.82
N TYR A 6 2.83 2.63 1.41
CA TYR A 6 4.15 2.48 0.84
C TYR A 6 5.19 3.03 1.81
N HIS A 7 6.41 2.60 1.65
CA HIS A 7 7.54 3.23 2.31
C HIS A 7 8.54 3.76 1.28
N GLU A 8 9.21 4.82 1.62
CA GLU A 8 10.28 5.38 0.82
C GLU A 8 11.44 5.78 1.72
N LEU A 9 12.63 5.34 1.32
CA LEU A 9 13.91 5.77 1.87
C LEU A 9 14.67 6.49 0.77
N LYS A 10 15.12 7.69 1.03
CA LYS A 10 15.89 8.47 0.07
C LYS A 10 17.28 8.74 0.57
N ASN A 11 18.27 8.41 -0.27
CA ASN A 11 19.68 8.63 -0.06
C ASN A 11 20.26 8.04 1.25
N ALA A 12 19.53 7.16 1.94
CA ALA A 12 20.06 6.47 3.12
C ALA A 12 21.38 5.77 2.76
N THR A 13 22.48 6.20 3.37
CA THR A 13 23.84 5.84 2.94
C THR A 13 24.40 4.64 3.68
N ASP A 14 23.94 4.37 4.92
CA ASP A 14 24.52 3.36 5.81
C ASP A 14 23.79 2.02 5.79
N ASN A 15 23.17 1.66 4.62
CA ASN A 15 22.37 0.42 4.47
C ASN A 15 21.19 0.34 5.45
N LEU A 16 20.60 1.46 5.83
CA LEU A 16 19.39 1.50 6.67
C LEU A 16 18.40 0.44 6.24
N ALA A 17 17.98 -0.37 7.17
CA ALA A 17 16.96 -1.37 6.98
C ALA A 17 15.98 -1.39 8.16
N TYR A 18 14.73 -1.69 7.86
CA TYR A 18 13.71 -1.99 8.85
C TYR A 18 12.74 -3.05 8.35
N THR A 19 12.15 -3.78 9.27
CA THR A 19 11.05 -4.71 8.98
C THR A 19 9.72 -3.99 9.04
N THR A 20 8.76 -4.46 8.25
CA THR A 20 7.37 -4.01 8.27
C THR A 20 6.49 -5.21 8.53
N GLU A 21 5.68 -5.17 9.57
CA GLU A 21 4.82 -6.27 9.98
C GLU A 21 3.46 -5.80 10.48
N GLN A 22 2.44 -6.66 10.38
CA GLN A 22 1.17 -6.48 11.04
C GLN A 22 1.24 -7.17 12.41
N VAL A 23 0.98 -6.41 13.48
CA VAL A 23 1.02 -6.93 14.86
C VAL A 23 -0.33 -6.81 15.55
N THR A 24 -0.52 -7.58 16.64
CA THR A 24 -1.73 -7.52 17.49
C THR A 24 -1.69 -6.41 18.55
N ASP A 25 -0.56 -5.77 18.73
CA ASP A 25 -0.42 -4.61 19.61
C ASP A 25 -1.12 -3.40 18.97
N ALA A 26 -2.24 -2.98 19.55
CA ALA A 26 -3.10 -1.92 19.05
C ALA A 26 -3.82 -1.20 20.20
N PRO A 27 -4.26 0.05 20.02
CA PRO A 27 -5.05 0.76 21.03
C PRO A 27 -6.46 0.15 21.16
N SER A 28 -7.14 0.50 22.25
CA SER A 28 -8.54 0.05 22.47
C SER A 28 -9.41 0.36 21.24
N GLY A 29 -10.21 -0.62 20.84
CA GLY A 29 -11.06 -0.56 19.64
C GLY A 29 -10.42 -1.09 18.36
N PHE A 30 -9.12 -1.38 18.35
CA PHE A 30 -8.42 -1.93 17.20
C PHE A 30 -7.81 -3.29 17.53
N SER A 31 -7.76 -4.19 16.55
CA SER A 31 -7.18 -5.53 16.72
C SER A 31 -5.77 -5.66 16.15
N LYS A 32 -5.36 -4.73 15.30
CA LYS A 32 -4.08 -4.78 14.56
C LYS A 32 -3.49 -3.39 14.37
N SER A 33 -2.18 -3.34 14.26
CA SER A 33 -1.44 -2.16 13.78
C SER A 33 -0.35 -2.55 12.80
N LEU A 34 0.07 -1.60 11.99
CA LEU A 34 1.30 -1.65 11.20
C LEU A 34 2.45 -1.30 12.14
N LYS A 35 3.51 -2.12 12.15
CA LYS A 35 4.73 -1.88 12.93
C LYS A 35 5.95 -1.86 12.03
N LEU A 36 6.80 -0.86 12.23
CA LEU A 36 8.14 -0.78 11.69
C LEU A 36 9.15 -1.03 12.81
N THR A 37 10.22 -1.76 12.52
CA THR A 37 11.32 -1.99 13.46
C THR A 37 12.66 -1.82 12.74
N VAL A 38 13.49 -0.91 13.18
CA VAL A 38 14.84 -0.70 12.62
C VAL A 38 15.69 -1.92 12.86
N THR A 39 16.27 -2.46 11.80
CA THR A 39 17.19 -3.61 11.84
C THR A 39 18.64 -3.24 11.52
N THR A 40 18.82 -2.16 10.78
CA THR A 40 20.13 -1.53 10.55
C THR A 40 19.94 -0.03 10.67
N GLU A 41 20.64 0.58 11.61
CA GLU A 41 20.52 2.01 11.96
C GLU A 41 21.16 2.95 10.94
N GLU A 42 20.65 4.20 10.91
CA GLU A 42 21.22 5.37 10.26
C GLU A 42 21.38 6.45 11.32
N SER A 43 22.50 6.37 12.05
CA SER A 43 22.75 7.26 13.19
C SER A 43 23.25 8.64 12.77
N ALA A 44 23.86 8.74 11.59
CA ALA A 44 24.48 9.95 11.05
C ALA A 44 23.67 10.52 9.87
N LEU A 45 22.43 10.92 10.14
CA LEU A 45 21.50 11.43 9.15
C LEU A 45 22.05 12.64 8.38
N ALA A 46 22.26 12.48 7.07
CA ALA A 46 22.68 13.56 6.20
C ALA A 46 21.53 14.52 5.86
N ASN A 47 21.86 15.74 5.47
CA ASN A 47 20.85 16.78 5.17
C ASN A 47 19.86 16.38 4.07
N ASN A 48 20.29 15.55 3.12
CA ASN A 48 19.52 15.15 1.93
C ASN A 48 18.89 13.75 2.08
N GLU A 49 18.77 13.23 3.28
CA GLU A 49 18.16 11.94 3.58
C GLU A 49 16.76 12.09 4.18
N TYR A 50 15.88 11.15 3.88
CA TYR A 50 14.60 11.00 4.57
C TYR A 50 14.05 9.58 4.48
N GLY A 51 13.18 9.26 5.44
CA GLY A 51 12.32 8.09 5.41
C GLY A 51 10.88 8.47 5.73
N ARG A 52 9.95 7.88 4.97
CA ARG A 52 8.51 8.08 5.18
C ARG A 52 7.72 6.82 4.91
N MET A 53 6.58 6.72 5.59
CA MET A 53 5.44 5.95 5.13
C MET A 53 4.47 6.90 4.43
N TYR A 54 3.79 6.43 3.39
CA TYR A 54 2.76 7.24 2.75
C TYR A 54 1.61 6.38 2.23
N TYR A 55 0.44 7.00 2.14
CA TYR A 55 -0.78 6.42 1.60
C TYR A 55 -1.25 7.25 0.42
N VAL A 56 -1.73 6.57 -0.64
CA VAL A 56 -2.17 7.25 -1.87
C VAL A 56 -3.69 7.17 -2.00
N VAL A 57 -4.31 8.32 -2.28
CA VAL A 57 -5.76 8.46 -2.49
C VAL A 57 -6.03 8.80 -3.95
N GLU A 58 -6.96 8.08 -4.58
CA GLU A 58 -7.39 8.39 -5.95
C GLU A 58 -8.06 9.76 -6.04
N GLY A 59 -7.84 10.46 -7.15
CA GLY A 59 -8.43 11.77 -7.35
C GLY A 59 -9.97 11.77 -7.29
N GLN A 60 -10.61 10.71 -7.76
CA GLN A 60 -12.07 10.56 -7.72
C GLN A 60 -12.63 10.49 -6.29
N ASP A 61 -11.88 10.00 -5.31
CA ASP A 61 -12.30 9.90 -3.91
C ASP A 61 -12.21 11.25 -3.17
N LEU A 62 -11.54 12.25 -3.77
CA LEU A 62 -11.29 13.58 -3.19
C LEU A 62 -12.30 14.64 -3.62
N GLN A 63 -13.23 14.33 -4.53
CA GLN A 63 -14.11 15.33 -5.15
C GLN A 63 -14.99 16.08 -4.14
N ARG A 64 -15.40 15.39 -3.06
CA ARG A 64 -16.22 16.00 -1.98
C ARG A 64 -15.50 17.09 -1.19
N ILE A 65 -14.16 17.16 -1.26
CA ILE A 65 -13.35 18.20 -0.58
C ILE A 65 -13.43 19.51 -1.34
N GLY A 66 -13.58 19.46 -2.67
CA GLY A 66 -13.72 20.63 -3.52
C GLY A 66 -12.42 21.39 -3.76
N TYR A 67 -11.26 20.73 -3.72
CA TYR A 67 -9.98 21.37 -4.04
C TYR A 67 -10.03 22.12 -5.38
N GLY A 68 -9.44 23.32 -5.41
CA GLY A 68 -9.43 24.20 -6.58
C GLY A 68 -10.71 25.02 -6.77
N THR A 69 -11.66 24.97 -5.83
CA THR A 69 -12.90 25.75 -5.89
C THR A 69 -13.08 26.60 -4.64
N SER A 70 -13.96 27.61 -4.72
CA SER A 70 -14.35 28.42 -3.56
C SER A 70 -15.14 27.64 -2.51
N ALA A 71 -15.64 26.44 -2.85
CA ALA A 71 -16.34 25.54 -1.94
C ALA A 71 -15.40 24.57 -1.23
N CYS A 72 -14.09 24.67 -1.45
CA CYS A 72 -13.08 23.82 -0.82
C CYS A 72 -13.21 23.87 0.70
N LYS A 73 -13.10 22.69 1.31
CA LYS A 73 -13.16 22.54 2.77
C LYS A 73 -11.80 22.11 3.31
N GLU A 74 -11.56 22.42 4.57
CA GLU A 74 -10.47 21.84 5.33
C GLU A 74 -10.64 20.33 5.43
N VAL A 75 -9.53 19.63 5.65
CA VAL A 75 -9.54 18.20 5.96
C VAL A 75 -8.79 17.92 7.24
N THR A 76 -9.31 17.03 8.05
CA THR A 76 -8.68 16.61 9.29
C THR A 76 -8.24 15.16 9.19
N LEU A 77 -6.94 14.95 9.40
CA LEU A 77 -6.32 13.64 9.50
C LEU A 77 -6.22 13.25 10.98
N SER A 78 -6.82 12.15 11.37
CA SER A 78 -6.62 11.56 12.69
C SER A 78 -6.07 10.16 12.58
N PHE A 79 -5.24 9.74 13.55
CA PHE A 79 -4.62 8.43 13.57
C PHE A 79 -4.13 8.10 14.98
N TYR A 80 -3.90 6.82 15.24
CA TYR A 80 -3.20 6.36 16.44
C TYR A 80 -1.78 5.97 16.09
N VAL A 81 -0.85 6.45 16.90
CA VAL A 81 0.59 6.22 16.73
C VAL A 81 1.22 5.81 18.05
N LYS A 82 2.20 4.91 17.97
CA LYS A 82 3.07 4.53 19.08
C LYS A 82 4.50 4.42 18.58
N SER A 83 5.47 4.89 19.35
CA SER A 83 6.90 4.72 19.03
C SER A 83 7.70 4.50 20.29
N SER A 84 8.82 3.79 20.18
CA SER A 84 9.79 3.64 21.27
C SER A 84 10.60 4.91 21.54
N ILE A 85 10.49 5.92 20.67
CA ILE A 85 11.12 7.24 20.85
C ILE A 85 10.07 8.34 20.90
N THR A 86 10.35 9.39 21.67
CA THR A 86 9.54 10.61 21.76
C THR A 86 10.07 11.69 20.83
N GLY A 87 9.29 12.75 20.64
CA GLY A 87 9.70 13.93 19.88
C GLY A 87 8.73 14.30 18.77
N ASN A 88 9.13 15.26 17.95
CA ASN A 88 8.30 15.77 16.86
C ASN A 88 8.47 14.92 15.60
N PHE A 89 7.35 14.40 15.14
CA PHE A 89 7.19 13.72 13.87
C PHE A 89 6.35 14.58 12.91
N SER A 90 6.44 14.29 11.64
CA SER A 90 5.72 15.03 10.59
C SER A 90 4.62 14.20 9.96
N THR A 91 3.54 14.87 9.57
CA THR A 91 2.62 14.40 8.54
C THR A 91 2.41 15.48 7.51
N SER A 92 2.21 15.12 6.25
CA SER A 92 1.93 16.09 5.18
C SER A 92 0.91 15.55 4.20
N ILE A 93 0.18 16.46 3.57
CA ILE A 93 -0.67 16.18 2.41
C ILE A 93 -0.01 16.81 1.18
N TYR A 94 0.29 15.95 0.20
CA TYR A 94 0.77 16.37 -1.11
C TYR A 94 -0.33 16.10 -2.15
N LEU A 95 -0.78 17.16 -2.85
CA LEU A 95 -1.70 17.06 -3.98
C LEU A 95 -0.86 17.02 -5.26
N SER A 96 -0.93 15.92 -6.01
CA SER A 96 -0.11 15.70 -7.20
C SER A 96 -0.56 16.47 -8.44
N ALA A 97 -1.80 16.98 -8.42
CA ALA A 97 -2.36 17.75 -9.53
C ALA A 97 -1.73 19.15 -9.65
N SER A 98 -1.78 19.72 -10.86
CA SER A 98 -1.42 21.13 -11.14
C SER A 98 -0.03 21.55 -10.67
N GLY A 99 0.97 20.71 -10.94
CA GLY A 99 2.37 21.00 -10.60
C GLY A 99 2.78 20.62 -9.19
N GLY A 100 1.84 20.10 -8.41
CA GLY A 100 2.06 19.62 -7.05
C GLY A 100 2.09 20.74 -6.01
N VAL A 101 1.30 20.55 -4.95
CA VAL A 101 1.33 21.43 -3.77
C VAL A 101 1.34 20.59 -2.51
N ILE A 102 1.90 21.13 -1.44
CA ILE A 102 2.08 20.42 -0.19
C ILE A 102 1.77 21.30 1.01
N ALA A 103 1.14 20.73 2.02
CA ALA A 103 1.04 21.30 3.36
C ALA A 103 1.53 20.26 4.36
N SER A 104 2.29 20.68 5.37
CA SER A 104 2.84 19.82 6.41
C SER A 104 2.45 20.27 7.81
N GLN A 105 2.28 19.31 8.70
CA GLN A 105 1.97 19.50 10.13
C GLN A 105 2.93 18.66 10.96
N ALA A 106 3.36 19.19 12.10
CA ALA A 106 4.10 18.42 13.09
C ALA A 106 3.16 17.90 14.17
N TYR A 107 3.43 16.69 14.64
CA TYR A 107 2.80 16.13 15.84
C TYR A 107 3.87 15.60 16.79
N THR A 108 3.62 15.69 18.10
CA THR A 108 4.57 15.24 19.12
C THR A 108 4.13 13.89 19.69
N ILE A 109 5.03 12.90 19.71
CA ILE A 109 4.89 11.70 20.54
C ILE A 109 5.44 12.06 21.92
N ASN A 110 4.57 12.07 22.94
CA ASN A 110 4.88 12.57 24.27
C ASN A 110 5.46 11.49 25.19
N ALA A 111 5.05 10.24 25.01
CA ALA A 111 5.48 9.12 25.83
C ALA A 111 5.90 7.93 24.93
N ALA A 112 7.11 7.41 25.20
CA ALA A 112 7.58 6.21 24.51
C ALA A 112 6.67 5.01 24.81
N ASP A 113 6.56 4.12 23.84
CA ASP A 113 5.80 2.85 23.91
C ASP A 113 4.32 3.01 24.34
N THR A 114 3.75 4.21 24.12
CA THR A 114 2.37 4.53 24.48
C THR A 114 1.55 4.88 23.23
N TRP A 115 0.35 4.32 23.12
CA TRP A 115 -0.58 4.68 22.05
C TRP A 115 -1.16 6.08 22.27
N GLU A 116 -0.96 6.97 21.31
CA GLU A 116 -1.50 8.32 21.31
C GLU A 116 -2.33 8.58 20.05
N ARG A 117 -3.53 9.17 20.21
CA ARG A 117 -4.30 9.68 19.07
C ARG A 117 -3.76 11.05 18.68
N LYS A 118 -3.47 11.23 17.38
CA LYS A 118 -3.04 12.52 16.80
C LYS A 118 -4.10 13.04 15.85
N ILE A 119 -4.21 14.36 15.79
CA ILE A 119 -5.16 15.09 14.96
C ILE A 119 -4.39 16.23 14.29
N CYS A 120 -4.45 16.29 12.97
CA CYS A 120 -3.80 17.30 12.15
C CYS A 120 -4.79 17.84 11.13
N THR A 121 -5.12 19.12 11.19
CA THR A 121 -6.04 19.78 10.26
C THR A 121 -5.23 20.49 9.18
N PHE A 122 -5.60 20.26 7.92
CA PHE A 122 -4.99 20.85 6.75
C PHE A 122 -5.95 21.88 6.13
N PRO A 123 -5.44 23.04 5.70
CA PRO A 123 -6.26 24.15 5.25
C PRO A 123 -6.92 23.88 3.89
N THR A 124 -7.81 24.75 3.48
CA THR A 124 -8.39 24.78 2.14
C THR A 124 -7.33 25.13 1.09
N TYR A 125 -7.53 24.63 -0.14
CA TYR A 125 -6.72 24.99 -1.29
C TYR A 125 -7.62 25.22 -2.51
N THR A 126 -7.70 26.48 -2.98
CA THR A 126 -8.68 26.91 -3.96
C THR A 126 -8.10 27.18 -5.36
N THR A 127 -6.78 26.99 -5.55
CA THR A 127 -6.10 27.43 -6.77
C THR A 127 -6.06 26.33 -7.85
N ALA A 128 -6.01 25.03 -7.47
CA ALA A 128 -5.89 23.94 -8.44
C ALA A 128 -6.79 22.77 -8.10
N ASN A 129 -7.48 22.26 -9.11
CA ASN A 129 -8.36 21.11 -9.00
C ASN A 129 -7.59 19.80 -8.90
N VAL A 130 -8.14 18.85 -8.14
CA VAL A 130 -7.77 17.46 -8.21
C VAL A 130 -8.65 16.77 -9.25
N PRO A 131 -8.10 16.19 -10.34
CA PRO A 131 -8.89 15.54 -11.40
C PRO A 131 -9.73 14.39 -10.85
N ASN A 132 -10.97 14.26 -11.36
CA ASN A 132 -11.86 13.14 -11.05
C ASN A 132 -11.47 11.89 -11.85
N THR A 133 -10.38 11.26 -11.46
CA THR A 133 -9.83 10.06 -12.11
C THR A 133 -9.36 9.07 -11.07
N ASN A 134 -9.08 7.83 -11.50
CA ASN A 134 -8.46 6.80 -10.68
C ASN A 134 -6.93 6.94 -10.56
N ALA A 135 -6.35 8.05 -11.02
CA ALA A 135 -4.95 8.36 -10.79
C ALA A 135 -4.72 8.90 -9.37
N ALA A 136 -3.48 8.89 -8.92
CA ALA A 136 -3.07 9.47 -7.64
C ALA A 136 -3.44 10.95 -7.56
N GLY A 137 -4.32 11.32 -6.65
CA GLY A 137 -4.74 12.70 -6.40
C GLY A 137 -4.09 13.32 -5.17
N MET A 138 -3.88 12.50 -4.13
CA MET A 138 -3.31 12.93 -2.85
C MET A 138 -2.37 11.86 -2.29
N TYR A 139 -1.29 12.33 -1.67
CA TYR A 139 -0.41 11.51 -0.83
C TYR A 139 -0.51 12.01 0.60
N ILE A 140 -0.78 11.11 1.52
CA ILE A 140 -0.74 11.35 2.97
C ILE A 140 0.57 10.76 3.47
N ASN A 141 1.47 11.61 3.96
CA ASN A 141 2.81 11.21 4.37
C ASN A 141 2.92 11.18 5.89
N PHE A 142 3.64 10.20 6.41
CA PHE A 142 4.06 10.07 7.80
C PHE A 142 5.59 10.02 7.83
N GLY A 143 6.22 11.06 8.37
CA GLY A 143 7.66 11.15 8.50
C GLY A 143 8.18 10.16 9.53
N LEU A 144 9.30 9.53 9.20
CA LEU A 144 10.05 8.65 10.10
C LEU A 144 11.35 9.35 10.53
N PHE A 145 12.02 9.98 9.60
CA PHE A 145 13.19 10.85 9.79
C PHE A 145 13.35 11.78 8.58
N ALA A 146 13.99 12.92 8.77
CA ALA A 146 14.29 13.85 7.69
C ALA A 146 15.50 14.73 8.02
N GLY A 147 16.45 14.80 7.09
CA GLY A 147 17.50 15.80 7.09
C GLY A 147 16.96 17.19 6.79
N SER A 148 17.77 18.21 7.01
CA SER A 148 17.38 19.63 6.95
C SER A 148 16.84 20.07 5.57
N THR A 149 17.14 19.33 4.50
CA THR A 149 16.61 19.59 3.16
C THR A 149 15.11 19.36 3.05
N TYR A 150 14.50 18.53 3.92
CA TYR A 150 13.12 18.04 3.78
C TYR A 150 12.19 18.39 4.95
N ASN A 151 12.67 19.05 5.99
CA ASN A 151 11.93 19.25 7.25
C ASN A 151 11.43 20.67 7.51
N THR A 152 11.41 21.53 6.50
CA THR A 152 10.87 22.89 6.64
C THR A 152 9.34 22.84 6.75
N LEU A 153 8.79 23.24 7.90
CA LEU A 153 7.34 23.23 8.16
C LEU A 153 6.61 24.23 7.26
N SER A 154 5.51 23.80 6.66
CA SER A 154 4.56 24.64 5.94
C SER A 154 3.12 24.25 6.28
N PRO A 155 2.46 24.95 7.22
CA PRO A 155 1.09 24.62 7.62
C PRO A 155 0.04 24.99 6.57
N THR A 156 0.43 25.71 5.51
CA THR A 156 -0.44 26.06 4.37
C THR A 156 0.07 25.40 3.09
N PHE A 157 -0.83 25.20 2.12
CA PHE A 157 -0.44 24.66 0.82
C PHE A 157 0.44 25.64 0.06
N ILE A 158 1.59 25.16 -0.35
CA ILE A 158 2.58 25.86 -1.18
C ILE A 158 3.04 24.97 -2.31
N ALA A 159 3.70 25.52 -3.31
CA ALA A 159 4.33 24.72 -4.39
C ALA A 159 5.28 23.70 -3.78
N HIS A 160 5.19 22.46 -4.24
CA HIS A 160 6.06 21.38 -3.78
C HIS A 160 7.49 21.56 -4.23
N THR A 161 8.40 21.73 -3.30
CA THR A 161 9.86 21.87 -3.57
C THR A 161 10.70 20.77 -2.92
N GLY A 162 10.08 19.75 -2.32
CA GLY A 162 10.76 18.75 -1.50
C GLY A 162 11.07 19.24 -0.08
N ALA A 163 11.44 20.49 0.12
CA ALA A 163 11.82 21.04 1.43
C ALA A 163 10.74 20.88 2.50
N HIS A 164 9.48 20.83 2.10
CA HIS A 164 8.32 20.77 2.98
C HIS A 164 7.71 19.37 3.11
N LEU A 165 8.38 18.34 2.52
CA LEU A 165 7.83 16.98 2.43
C LEU A 165 7.53 16.39 3.81
N LEU A 166 8.43 16.59 4.75
CA LEU A 166 8.33 16.12 6.13
C LEU A 166 8.52 17.31 7.10
N GLY A 167 7.85 18.42 6.81
CA GLY A 167 8.02 19.66 7.57
C GLY A 167 7.71 19.49 9.05
N GLY A 168 8.65 19.91 9.90
CA GLY A 168 8.57 19.77 11.35
C GLY A 168 9.08 18.43 11.90
N GLN A 169 9.57 17.50 11.05
CA GLN A 169 10.23 16.28 11.49
C GLN A 169 11.52 16.61 12.23
N ALA A 170 11.64 16.18 13.49
CA ALA A 170 12.84 16.32 14.29
C ALA A 170 13.30 14.98 14.88
N ALA A 171 12.37 14.07 15.17
CA ALA A 171 12.70 12.73 15.62
C ALA A 171 13.39 11.93 14.51
N ASN A 172 14.44 11.20 14.86
CA ASN A 172 15.10 10.27 13.94
C ASN A 172 14.76 8.83 14.35
N PHE A 173 13.74 8.24 13.69
CA PHE A 173 13.35 6.85 13.88
C PHE A 173 14.50 5.89 13.57
N ALA A 174 15.35 6.23 12.60
CA ALA A 174 16.41 5.36 12.11
C ALA A 174 17.68 5.34 12.98
N ALA A 175 17.77 6.21 14.01
CA ALA A 175 19.01 6.45 14.74
C ALA A 175 19.56 5.27 15.54
N VAL A 176 18.72 4.30 15.91
CA VAL A 176 19.11 3.18 16.78
C VAL A 176 18.41 1.89 16.37
N ASN A 177 19.15 0.80 16.30
CA ASN A 177 18.60 -0.53 16.07
C ASN A 177 17.55 -0.91 17.14
N GLY A 178 16.47 -1.54 16.71
CA GLY A 178 15.36 -1.90 17.57
C GLY A 178 14.34 -0.78 17.81
N THR A 179 14.57 0.45 17.32
CA THR A 179 13.56 1.51 17.36
C THR A 179 12.31 1.06 16.62
N THR A 180 11.14 1.31 17.23
CA THR A 180 9.83 0.92 16.68
C THR A 180 8.96 2.15 16.45
N TRP A 181 8.12 2.03 15.39
CA TRP A 181 7.05 2.98 15.11
C TRP A 181 5.83 2.20 14.62
N GLN A 182 4.67 2.52 15.15
CA GLN A 182 3.42 1.80 14.86
C GLN A 182 2.31 2.77 14.51
N LEU A 183 1.42 2.35 13.60
CA LEU A 183 0.30 3.15 13.07
C LEU A 183 -0.95 2.30 12.95
N THR A 184 -2.10 2.86 13.35
CA THR A 184 -3.44 2.30 13.09
C THR A 184 -4.51 3.39 13.15
N GLY A 185 -5.75 3.06 12.75
CA GLY A 185 -6.90 3.97 12.86
C GLY A 185 -6.71 5.27 12.09
N VAL A 186 -6.12 5.22 10.89
CA VAL A 186 -5.94 6.40 10.03
C VAL A 186 -7.29 6.77 9.42
N GLN A 187 -7.73 8.01 9.64
CA GLN A 187 -8.99 8.54 9.13
C GLN A 187 -8.77 9.96 8.61
N LEU A 188 -9.22 10.21 7.36
CA LEU A 188 -9.22 11.53 6.73
C LEU A 188 -10.67 11.99 6.56
N GLU A 189 -11.01 13.10 7.16
CA GLU A 189 -12.37 13.64 7.21
C GLU A 189 -12.43 15.04 6.61
N VAL A 190 -13.57 15.36 5.99
CA VAL A 190 -13.85 16.72 5.51
C VAL A 190 -14.35 17.56 6.69
N GLY A 191 -13.66 18.64 6.98
CA GLY A 191 -13.95 19.54 8.11
C GLY A 191 -12.75 19.76 9.00
N SER A 192 -12.90 20.61 10.01
CA SER A 192 -11.84 21.02 10.94
C SER A 192 -11.78 20.17 12.21
N GLU A 193 -12.69 19.22 12.40
CA GLU A 193 -12.79 18.39 13.60
C GLU A 193 -12.63 16.92 13.28
N ALA A 194 -11.97 16.17 14.16
CA ALA A 194 -11.84 14.73 14.05
C ALA A 194 -12.91 14.03 14.90
N THR A 195 -13.76 13.23 14.25
CA THR A 195 -14.74 12.38 14.92
C THR A 195 -14.08 11.11 15.48
N PRO A 196 -14.76 10.29 16.30
CA PRO A 196 -14.32 8.95 16.61
C PRO A 196 -14.10 8.13 15.34
N PHE A 197 -13.14 7.18 15.38
CA PHE A 197 -12.84 6.35 14.21
C PHE A 197 -14.09 5.58 13.74
N GLU A 198 -14.40 5.67 12.46
CA GLU A 198 -15.54 4.97 11.85
C GLU A 198 -15.12 3.56 11.45
N HIS A 199 -15.60 2.58 12.21
CA HIS A 199 -15.36 1.16 11.91
C HIS A 199 -16.31 0.69 10.81
N GLU A 200 -15.76 0.35 9.66
CA GLU A 200 -16.53 -0.25 8.56
C GLU A 200 -16.68 -1.77 8.75
N PRO A 201 -17.78 -2.38 8.25
CA PRO A 201 -17.88 -3.83 8.15
C PRO A 201 -16.70 -4.42 7.35
N TYR A 202 -16.18 -5.56 7.81
CA TYR A 202 -15.02 -6.20 7.17
C TYR A 202 -15.22 -6.44 5.66
N SER A 203 -16.42 -6.81 5.23
CA SER A 203 -16.74 -7.04 3.82
C SER A 203 -16.54 -5.79 2.95
N VAL A 204 -16.87 -4.60 3.49
CA VAL A 204 -16.66 -3.30 2.80
C VAL A 204 -15.17 -3.00 2.69
N THR A 205 -14.44 -3.14 3.79
CA THR A 205 -12.98 -2.94 3.80
C THR A 205 -12.27 -3.92 2.86
N LEU A 206 -12.69 -5.21 2.86
CA LEU A 206 -12.15 -6.22 1.96
C LEU A 206 -12.39 -5.86 0.48
N ALA A 207 -13.59 -5.45 0.11
CA ALA A 207 -13.89 -5.05 -1.26
C ALA A 207 -13.07 -3.82 -1.70
N LYS A 208 -12.87 -2.85 -0.80
CA LYS A 208 -11.98 -1.70 -1.05
C LYS A 208 -10.53 -2.12 -1.27
N ALA A 209 -10.02 -3.06 -0.47
CA ALA A 209 -8.66 -3.59 -0.62
C ALA A 209 -8.52 -4.39 -1.93
N GLN A 210 -9.50 -5.24 -2.27
CA GLN A 210 -9.51 -6.04 -3.49
C GLN A 210 -9.55 -5.21 -4.78
N ARG A 211 -9.97 -3.96 -4.72
CA ARG A 211 -9.87 -3.02 -5.85
C ARG A 211 -8.40 -2.76 -6.26
N TYR A 212 -7.45 -2.99 -5.37
CA TYR A 212 -6.01 -2.76 -5.56
C TYR A 212 -5.19 -4.03 -5.60
N CYS A 213 -5.54 -5.01 -4.77
CA CYS A 213 -4.77 -6.24 -4.63
C CYS A 213 -5.69 -7.42 -4.32
N VAL A 214 -5.56 -8.48 -5.10
CA VAL A 214 -6.23 -9.77 -4.86
C VAL A 214 -5.15 -10.84 -4.67
N ASP A 215 -5.12 -11.44 -3.48
CA ASP A 215 -4.21 -12.55 -3.17
C ASP A 215 -4.94 -13.88 -3.42
N LEU A 216 -4.51 -14.61 -4.44
CA LEU A 216 -4.97 -15.94 -4.79
C LEU A 216 -4.11 -17.03 -4.15
N THR A 217 -3.21 -16.66 -3.25
CA THR A 217 -2.29 -17.62 -2.59
C THR A 217 -3.10 -18.59 -1.73
N PRO A 218 -2.99 -19.89 -1.97
CA PRO A 218 -3.67 -20.87 -1.13
C PRO A 218 -3.10 -20.85 0.30
N THR A 219 -3.97 -20.84 1.30
CA THR A 219 -3.58 -20.76 2.72
C THR A 219 -3.45 -22.13 3.39
N SER A 220 -3.99 -23.19 2.78
CA SER A 220 -3.95 -24.55 3.32
C SER A 220 -4.20 -25.59 2.22
N GLY A 221 -3.88 -26.83 2.53
CA GLY A 221 -4.16 -27.99 1.69
C GLY A 221 -2.91 -28.61 1.02
N THR A 222 -3.06 -29.86 0.61
CA THR A 222 -2.10 -30.55 -0.25
C THR A 222 -2.50 -30.27 -1.70
N SER A 223 -1.60 -29.69 -2.49
CA SER A 223 -1.85 -29.32 -3.90
C SER A 223 -3.10 -28.41 -4.08
N PRO A 224 -3.16 -27.25 -3.38
CA PRO A 224 -4.33 -26.40 -3.45
C PRO A 224 -4.45 -25.72 -4.82
N TYR A 225 -5.68 -25.68 -5.34
CA TYR A 225 -5.98 -25.00 -6.60
C TYR A 225 -5.96 -23.46 -6.38
N ILE A 226 -5.48 -22.72 -7.39
CA ILE A 226 -5.49 -21.25 -7.37
C ILE A 226 -6.83 -20.63 -7.78
N GLY A 227 -7.92 -21.43 -7.69
CA GLY A 227 -9.30 -20.93 -7.77
C GLY A 227 -9.78 -20.60 -9.18
N ALA A 228 -9.02 -20.89 -10.21
CA ALA A 228 -9.38 -20.57 -11.58
C ALA A 228 -9.89 -21.84 -12.34
N SER A 229 -10.92 -21.68 -13.14
CA SER A 229 -11.22 -22.64 -14.19
C SER A 229 -10.15 -22.52 -15.28
N ALA A 230 -9.63 -23.64 -15.76
CA ALA A 230 -8.64 -23.65 -16.83
C ALA A 230 -9.05 -24.58 -17.96
N ALA A 231 -8.62 -24.24 -19.16
CA ALA A 231 -8.78 -25.08 -20.35
C ALA A 231 -7.45 -25.19 -21.09
N ALA A 232 -7.20 -26.34 -21.71
CA ALA A 232 -6.03 -26.52 -22.57
C ALA A 232 -6.18 -25.65 -23.83
N GLY A 233 -5.28 -24.73 -24.07
CA GLY A 233 -5.21 -23.91 -25.28
C GLY A 233 -4.59 -24.68 -26.45
N ASN A 234 -3.67 -25.61 -26.14
CA ASN A 234 -3.00 -26.50 -27.08
C ASN A 234 -2.39 -27.70 -26.34
N THR A 235 -1.48 -28.42 -26.94
CA THR A 235 -0.86 -29.63 -26.36
C THR A 235 0.09 -29.34 -25.18
N THR A 236 0.50 -28.10 -24.95
CA THR A 236 1.47 -27.72 -23.91
C THR A 236 1.00 -26.56 -23.02
N VAL A 237 -0.03 -25.82 -23.39
CA VAL A 237 -0.49 -24.62 -22.66
C VAL A 237 -1.88 -24.81 -22.10
N ALA A 238 -2.05 -24.58 -20.81
CA ALA A 238 -3.35 -24.41 -20.17
C ALA A 238 -3.58 -22.91 -19.86
N VAL A 239 -4.77 -22.42 -20.16
CA VAL A 239 -5.20 -21.06 -19.88
C VAL A 239 -6.10 -21.05 -18.64
N ALA A 240 -5.61 -20.51 -17.55
CA ALA A 240 -6.42 -20.29 -16.35
C ALA A 240 -7.20 -18.96 -16.48
N HIS A 241 -8.52 -19.03 -16.34
CA HIS A 241 -9.38 -17.85 -16.33
C HIS A 241 -9.62 -17.39 -14.90
N ILE A 242 -9.29 -16.14 -14.62
CA ILE A 242 -9.42 -15.52 -13.30
C ILE A 242 -10.50 -14.47 -13.36
N ALA A 243 -11.58 -14.69 -12.62
CA ALA A 243 -12.59 -13.69 -12.33
C ALA A 243 -12.20 -12.94 -11.05
N LEU A 244 -12.13 -11.62 -11.12
CA LEU A 244 -11.83 -10.81 -9.95
C LEU A 244 -13.08 -10.54 -9.12
N PRO A 245 -13.02 -10.55 -7.78
CA PRO A 245 -14.19 -10.42 -6.91
C PRO A 245 -14.81 -9.03 -6.97
N VAL A 246 -14.01 -8.02 -7.33
CA VAL A 246 -14.43 -6.64 -7.58
C VAL A 246 -13.67 -6.08 -8.79
N GLN A 247 -14.23 -5.05 -9.41
CA GLN A 247 -13.52 -4.35 -10.48
C GLN A 247 -12.29 -3.63 -9.90
N MET A 248 -11.11 -3.99 -10.40
CA MET A 248 -9.87 -3.32 -10.01
C MET A 248 -9.80 -1.90 -10.59
N ARG A 249 -8.98 -1.04 -9.98
CA ARG A 249 -8.85 0.37 -10.39
C ARG A 249 -8.28 0.56 -11.80
N ALA A 250 -7.44 -0.34 -12.23
CA ALA A 250 -6.79 -0.34 -13.54
C ALA A 250 -6.57 -1.78 -14.01
N THR A 251 -6.08 -1.97 -15.22
CA THR A 251 -5.63 -3.28 -15.68
C THR A 251 -4.51 -3.77 -14.77
N PRO A 252 -4.70 -4.91 -14.08
CA PRO A 252 -3.73 -5.38 -13.11
C PRO A 252 -2.52 -6.05 -13.75
N SER A 253 -1.42 -6.08 -13.01
CA SER A 253 -0.34 -7.04 -13.17
C SER A 253 -0.61 -8.28 -12.32
N ALA A 254 0.06 -9.39 -12.64
CA ALA A 254 0.05 -10.57 -11.81
C ALA A 254 1.48 -10.94 -11.43
N THR A 255 1.72 -11.12 -10.14
CA THR A 255 2.98 -11.59 -9.59
C THR A 255 2.78 -13.00 -9.05
N LEU A 256 3.39 -13.96 -9.74
CA LEU A 256 3.44 -15.35 -9.34
C LEU A 256 4.83 -15.63 -8.77
N SER A 257 4.91 -15.88 -7.46
CA SER A 257 6.21 -16.12 -6.81
C SER A 257 6.70 -17.55 -7.04
N GLY A 258 8.00 -17.71 -6.90
CA GLY A 258 8.67 -19.00 -7.12
C GLY A 258 8.98 -19.28 -8.59
N THR A 259 9.46 -20.49 -8.85
CA THR A 259 9.71 -20.97 -10.21
C THR A 259 8.42 -21.50 -10.84
N ALA A 260 8.34 -21.52 -12.17
CA ALA A 260 7.20 -22.09 -12.88
C ALA A 260 6.91 -23.54 -12.46
N GLY A 261 7.93 -24.31 -12.09
CA GLY A 261 7.82 -25.68 -11.58
C GLY A 261 7.04 -25.82 -10.26
N ASN A 262 6.73 -24.73 -9.57
CA ASN A 262 5.83 -24.75 -8.41
C ASN A 262 4.35 -24.85 -8.80
N TYR A 263 4.02 -24.70 -10.06
CA TYR A 263 2.66 -24.82 -10.60
C TYR A 263 2.50 -26.11 -11.38
N THR A 264 1.37 -26.73 -11.23
CA THR A 264 1.02 -27.99 -11.92
C THR A 264 -0.32 -27.81 -12.62
N VAL A 265 -0.35 -28.21 -13.89
CA VAL A 265 -1.60 -28.38 -14.66
C VAL A 265 -2.06 -29.83 -14.51
N PHE A 266 -3.32 -30.00 -14.12
CA PHE A 266 -3.99 -31.30 -14.00
C PHE A 266 -5.11 -31.43 -15.02
N ASN A 267 -5.07 -32.48 -15.85
CA ASN A 267 -6.17 -32.87 -16.75
C ASN A 267 -6.25 -34.43 -16.81
N GLY A 268 -6.35 -35.08 -15.65
CA GLY A 268 -6.28 -36.51 -15.51
C GLY A 268 -4.87 -37.02 -15.21
N ALA A 269 -3.83 -36.20 -15.43
CA ALA A 269 -2.45 -36.44 -15.01
C ALA A 269 -1.76 -35.10 -14.70
N ASP A 270 -0.82 -35.13 -13.78
CA ASP A 270 -0.02 -33.98 -13.37
C ASP A 270 1.02 -33.61 -14.42
N ARG A 271 1.10 -32.31 -14.73
CA ARG A 271 2.11 -31.75 -15.63
C ARG A 271 2.73 -30.53 -14.99
N THR A 272 4.01 -30.64 -14.67
CA THR A 272 4.79 -29.54 -14.10
C THR A 272 4.93 -28.39 -15.13
N CYS A 273 4.69 -27.17 -14.70
CA CYS A 273 4.85 -25.99 -15.55
C CYS A 273 6.33 -25.64 -15.73
N THR A 274 6.66 -25.14 -16.91
CA THR A 274 8.00 -24.63 -17.25
C THR A 274 8.01 -23.12 -17.38
N SER A 275 6.87 -22.50 -17.65
CA SER A 275 6.70 -21.05 -17.68
C SER A 275 5.24 -20.67 -17.44
N TYR A 276 5.03 -19.41 -17.09
CA TYR A 276 3.71 -18.79 -17.07
C TYR A 276 3.76 -17.40 -17.70
N ALA A 277 2.64 -16.92 -18.23
CA ALA A 277 2.52 -15.59 -18.83
C ALA A 277 1.11 -15.05 -18.63
N ILE A 278 1.02 -13.75 -18.40
CA ILE A 278 -0.25 -13.02 -18.34
C ILE A 278 -0.90 -13.02 -19.74
N ASN A 279 -2.17 -13.28 -19.81
CA ASN A 279 -2.95 -13.30 -21.05
C ASN A 279 -4.25 -12.52 -20.93
N GLY A 280 -4.30 -11.34 -21.56
CA GLY A 280 -5.53 -10.55 -21.70
C GLY A 280 -6.16 -10.10 -20.39
N MET A 281 -5.38 -9.68 -19.40
CA MET A 281 -5.92 -9.11 -18.15
C MET A 281 -6.65 -7.80 -18.41
N SER A 282 -7.75 -7.63 -17.68
CA SER A 282 -8.58 -6.42 -17.61
C SER A 282 -8.94 -6.14 -16.15
N PRO A 283 -9.53 -4.98 -15.80
CA PRO A 283 -9.98 -4.71 -14.44
C PRO A 283 -11.02 -5.69 -13.87
N LEU A 284 -11.66 -6.49 -14.73
CA LEU A 284 -12.68 -7.47 -14.32
C LEU A 284 -12.13 -8.91 -14.25
N GLY A 285 -10.92 -9.15 -14.72
CA GLY A 285 -10.32 -10.47 -14.80
C GLY A 285 -9.55 -10.67 -16.09
N GLY A 286 -9.13 -11.91 -16.33
CA GLY A 286 -8.38 -12.27 -17.54
C GLY A 286 -7.82 -13.68 -17.45
N GLY A 287 -6.72 -13.94 -18.13
CA GLY A 287 -6.09 -15.23 -18.17
C GLY A 287 -4.64 -15.24 -17.73
N ILE A 288 -4.19 -16.40 -17.27
CA ILE A 288 -2.78 -16.72 -17.10
C ILE A 288 -2.51 -18.00 -17.88
N ASN A 289 -1.57 -17.93 -18.79
CA ASN A 289 -1.09 -19.12 -19.54
C ASN A 289 -0.06 -19.86 -18.70
N PHE A 290 -0.25 -21.14 -18.49
CA PHE A 290 0.71 -22.04 -17.88
C PHE A 290 1.22 -23.01 -18.94
N THR A 291 2.52 -22.99 -19.23
CA THR A 291 3.16 -23.88 -20.19
C THR A 291 3.73 -25.09 -19.46
N CYS A 292 3.39 -26.29 -19.90
CA CYS A 292 3.82 -27.54 -19.31
C CYS A 292 5.00 -28.18 -20.05
N SER A 293 5.82 -28.94 -19.33
CA SER A 293 6.84 -29.82 -19.94
C SER A 293 6.18 -31.01 -20.60
N GLY A 294 6.71 -31.42 -21.75
CA GLY A 294 6.40 -32.71 -22.38
C GLY A 294 5.06 -32.82 -23.13
N GLY A 295 4.26 -31.81 -23.19
CA GLY A 295 2.97 -31.83 -23.90
C GLY A 295 1.92 -32.76 -23.25
N GLY A 296 1.01 -33.31 -24.06
CA GLY A 296 -0.01 -34.28 -23.62
C GLY A 296 -1.32 -33.68 -23.14
N LEU A 297 -1.50 -32.36 -23.28
CA LEU A 297 -2.82 -31.72 -23.20
C LEU A 297 -3.54 -31.88 -24.53
N THR A 298 -4.85 -31.93 -24.49
CA THR A 298 -5.71 -31.86 -25.69
C THR A 298 -6.41 -30.54 -25.68
N ALA A 299 -6.36 -29.81 -26.78
CA ALA A 299 -7.03 -28.49 -26.87
C ALA A 299 -8.51 -28.58 -26.49
N ASN A 300 -8.96 -27.64 -25.68
CA ASN A 300 -10.30 -27.54 -25.10
C ASN A 300 -10.62 -28.51 -23.96
N ASP A 301 -9.69 -29.39 -23.56
CA ASP A 301 -9.91 -30.17 -22.34
C ASP A 301 -9.91 -29.28 -21.11
N ALA A 302 -10.79 -29.60 -20.16
CA ALA A 302 -10.80 -28.96 -18.86
C ALA A 302 -9.52 -29.29 -18.10
N CYS A 303 -8.96 -28.26 -17.48
CA CYS A 303 -7.75 -28.35 -16.66
C CYS A 303 -7.97 -27.73 -15.29
N GLY A 304 -7.20 -28.16 -14.31
CA GLY A 304 -7.00 -27.49 -13.03
C GLY A 304 -5.60 -26.95 -12.91
N ILE A 305 -5.42 -25.84 -12.24
CA ILE A 305 -4.07 -25.33 -11.89
C ILE A 305 -3.96 -25.36 -10.37
N TYR A 306 -2.95 -26.04 -9.86
CA TYR A 306 -2.65 -26.07 -8.45
C TYR A 306 -1.17 -25.78 -8.18
N VAL A 307 -0.85 -25.43 -6.93
CA VAL A 307 0.52 -25.15 -6.50
C VAL A 307 1.06 -26.34 -5.70
N ALA A 308 2.36 -26.61 -5.85
CA ALA A 308 3.03 -27.72 -5.18
C ALA A 308 3.15 -27.54 -3.66
N ASN A 309 3.08 -26.29 -3.19
CA ASN A 309 3.14 -25.95 -1.76
C ASN A 309 2.50 -24.59 -1.48
N THR A 310 2.18 -24.31 -0.21
CA THR A 310 1.52 -23.09 0.25
C THR A 310 2.43 -21.86 0.34
N ASN A 311 3.73 -21.99 0.07
CA ASN A 311 4.68 -20.87 0.10
C ASN A 311 4.71 -20.09 -1.23
N VAL A 312 3.98 -20.56 -2.23
CA VAL A 312 3.89 -19.89 -3.54
C VAL A 312 2.84 -18.79 -3.46
N ARG A 313 3.25 -17.54 -3.64
CA ARG A 313 2.33 -16.40 -3.67
C ARG A 313 1.84 -16.14 -5.09
N SER A 314 0.55 -15.92 -5.23
CA SER A 314 -0.13 -15.59 -6.48
C SER A 314 -0.95 -14.32 -6.28
N ILE A 315 -0.37 -13.17 -6.63
CA ILE A 315 -0.95 -11.86 -6.36
C ILE A 315 -1.33 -11.18 -7.67
N ILE A 316 -2.52 -10.63 -7.72
CA ILE A 316 -3.02 -9.76 -8.80
C ILE A 316 -3.14 -8.36 -8.23
N GLU A 317 -2.44 -7.39 -8.82
CA GLU A 317 -2.32 -6.06 -8.25
C GLU A 317 -2.49 -4.95 -9.30
N ALA A 318 -3.14 -3.86 -8.88
CA ALA A 318 -3.32 -2.63 -9.62
C ALA A 318 -3.07 -1.44 -8.68
N GLU A 319 -1.90 -1.43 -8.03
CA GLU A 319 -1.50 -0.40 -7.08
C GLU A 319 -1.36 1.00 -7.73
N LEU A 320 -1.37 2.07 -6.91
CA LEU A 320 -1.24 3.47 -7.33
C LEU A 320 0.22 3.92 -7.40
#